data_1d5a2628a6c1dac0e59197f8316be59e
#
_entry.id   1d5a2628a6c1dac0e59197f8316be59e
#
_cell.length_a   1.000
_cell.length_b   1.000
_cell.length_c   1.000
_cell.angle_alpha   90.00
_cell.angle_beta   90.00
_cell.angle_gamma   90.00
#
_symmetry.space_group_name_H-M   'P 1'
#
loop_
_entity.id
_entity.type
_entity.pdbx_description
1 polymer ?
#
loop_
_entity_poly.entity_id
_entity_poly.type
_entity_poly.pdbx_seq_one_letter_code
_entity_poly.pdbx_strand_id
1 'polypeptide(L)'
;MWLVGGPRNTRAASTSQMGRFETEVLTQPGNLAELMKLSGKWIDRLRERQPMRELILDMDSSVSETYGDQEGTAYNGHFGCTCYHPLFCFNQFGDVERSLLRDGNVHSANPYRQCTVDW
;
A
#
# COMPACT_ATOMS: atom_id res chain seq x y z
N MET A 1 -4.04 23.38 -5.60
CA MET A 1 -5.37 23.94 -5.94
C MET A 1 -5.99 23.04 -7.00
N TRP A 2 -6.93 22.19 -6.60
CA TRP A 2 -7.64 21.30 -7.51
C TRP A 2 -8.87 22.06 -8.02
N LEU A 3 -8.84 22.49 -9.26
CA LEU A 3 -10.03 23.02 -9.92
C LEU A 3 -10.85 21.81 -10.39
N VAL A 4 -11.83 21.41 -9.57
CA VAL A 4 -12.87 20.50 -10.01
C VAL A 4 -13.95 21.33 -10.71
N GLY A 5 -13.74 21.64 -11.96
CA GLY A 5 -14.72 22.20 -12.86
C GLY A 5 -15.50 21.09 -13.57
N GLY A 6 -16.31 20.34 -12.84
CA GLY A 6 -17.29 19.41 -13.42
C GLY A 6 -18.68 20.03 -13.46
N PRO A 7 -19.60 19.54 -14.33
CA PRO A 7 -20.96 20.05 -14.40
C PRO A 7 -21.64 19.93 -13.02
N ARG A 8 -22.33 20.95 -12.60
CA ARG A 8 -22.95 21.15 -11.27
C ARG A 8 -23.98 20.09 -10.82
N ASN A 9 -24.09 18.96 -11.54
CA ASN A 9 -25.06 17.88 -11.26
C ASN A 9 -24.43 16.49 -11.07
N THR A 10 -23.12 16.36 -10.92
CA THR A 10 -22.51 15.08 -10.59
C THR A 10 -22.70 14.80 -9.11
N ARG A 11 -23.56 13.85 -8.78
CA ARG A 11 -23.68 13.32 -7.41
C ARG A 11 -22.42 12.55 -7.08
N ALA A 12 -21.90 12.72 -5.86
CA ALA A 12 -20.86 11.85 -5.33
C ALA A 12 -21.32 10.39 -5.35
N ALA A 13 -20.37 9.47 -5.48
CA ALA A 13 -20.67 8.04 -5.41
C ALA A 13 -21.40 7.70 -4.09
N SER A 14 -22.41 6.87 -4.16
CA SER A 14 -23.08 6.37 -2.97
C SER A 14 -22.19 5.38 -2.21
N THR A 15 -22.46 5.15 -0.94
CA THR A 15 -21.74 4.15 -0.12
C THR A 15 -21.71 2.77 -0.80
N SER A 16 -22.85 2.36 -1.38
CA SER A 16 -22.94 1.08 -2.12
C SER A 16 -22.07 1.04 -3.39
N GLN A 17 -21.93 2.18 -4.08
CA GLN A 17 -21.05 2.27 -5.24
C GLN A 17 -19.57 2.23 -4.83
N MET A 18 -19.21 2.89 -3.73
CA MET A 18 -17.87 2.82 -3.18
C MET A 18 -17.52 1.39 -2.73
N GLY A 19 -18.42 0.74 -1.99
CA GLY A 19 -18.21 -0.65 -1.56
C GLY A 19 -18.02 -1.61 -2.75
N ARG A 20 -18.82 -1.47 -3.81
CA ARG A 20 -18.63 -2.28 -5.03
C ARG A 20 -17.30 -1.97 -5.74
N PHE A 21 -16.91 -0.71 -5.81
CA PHE A 21 -15.61 -0.34 -6.36
C PHE A 21 -14.46 -0.98 -5.57
N GLU A 22 -14.53 -0.97 -4.24
CA GLU A 22 -13.54 -1.60 -3.38
C GLU A 22 -13.50 -3.13 -3.57
N THR A 23 -14.66 -3.78 -3.60
CA THR A 23 -14.74 -5.25 -3.63
C THR A 23 -14.65 -5.87 -5.02
N GLU A 24 -15.11 -5.19 -6.06
CA GLU A 24 -15.20 -5.75 -7.42
C GLU A 24 -14.09 -5.23 -8.35
N VAL A 25 -13.56 -4.04 -8.08
CA VAL A 25 -12.56 -3.40 -8.94
C VAL A 25 -11.18 -3.41 -8.31
N LEU A 26 -11.02 -2.86 -7.09
CA LEU A 26 -9.70 -2.75 -6.46
C LEU A 26 -9.10 -4.12 -6.10
N THR A 27 -9.92 -5.11 -5.79
CA THR A 27 -9.44 -6.46 -5.47
C THR A 27 -8.97 -7.27 -6.67
N GLN A 28 -9.20 -6.80 -7.91
CA GLN A 28 -8.63 -7.47 -9.07
C GLN A 28 -7.10 -7.49 -9.00
N PRO A 29 -6.43 -8.63 -9.26
CA PRO A 29 -4.99 -8.77 -9.04
C PRO A 29 -4.14 -7.70 -9.73
N GLY A 30 -4.49 -7.32 -10.95
CA GLY A 30 -3.80 -6.26 -11.68
C GLY A 30 -3.96 -4.88 -11.04
N ASN A 31 -5.16 -4.55 -10.59
CA ASN A 31 -5.46 -3.26 -9.97
C ASN A 31 -4.81 -3.13 -8.58
N LEU A 32 -4.82 -4.21 -7.81
CA LEU A 32 -4.17 -4.25 -6.50
C LEU A 32 -2.65 -4.04 -6.64
N ALA A 33 -2.02 -4.72 -7.59
CA ALA A 33 -0.60 -4.57 -7.86
C ALA A 33 -0.24 -3.13 -8.28
N GLU A 34 -1.06 -2.51 -9.13
CA GLU A 34 -0.86 -1.10 -9.53
C GLU A 34 -1.09 -0.11 -8.36
N LEU A 35 -2.04 -0.39 -7.49
CA LEU A 35 -2.30 0.42 -6.29
C LEU A 35 -1.09 0.38 -5.34
N MET A 36 -0.48 -0.77 -5.14
CA MET A 36 0.72 -0.94 -4.33
C MET A 36 1.92 -0.15 -4.87
N LYS A 37 1.99 0.06 -6.18
CA LYS A 37 3.06 0.82 -6.85
C LYS A 37 2.76 2.33 -6.99
N LEU A 38 1.55 2.76 -6.64
CA LEU A 38 1.09 4.12 -6.96
C LEU A 38 1.94 5.20 -6.30
N SER A 39 2.28 5.06 -5.02
CA SER A 39 3.12 6.00 -4.28
C SER A 39 4.51 6.12 -4.94
N GLY A 40 5.14 4.99 -5.24
CA GLY A 40 6.42 4.98 -5.93
C GLY A 40 6.39 5.68 -7.29
N LYS A 41 5.37 5.45 -8.10
CA LYS A 41 5.21 6.14 -9.39
C LYS A 41 5.12 7.67 -9.26
N TRP A 42 4.55 8.18 -8.17
CA TRP A 42 4.49 9.61 -7.92
C TRP A 42 5.86 10.16 -7.49
N ILE A 43 6.56 9.41 -6.66
CA ILE A 43 7.92 9.77 -6.21
C ILE A 43 8.89 9.76 -7.39
N ASP A 44 8.80 8.78 -8.30
CA ASP A 44 9.61 8.72 -9.52
C ASP A 44 9.44 9.99 -10.39
N ARG A 45 8.21 10.46 -10.56
CA ARG A 45 7.94 11.73 -11.25
C ARG A 45 8.56 12.95 -10.57
N LEU A 46 8.63 12.92 -9.23
CA LEU A 46 9.29 13.98 -8.47
C LEU A 46 10.80 13.92 -8.69
N ARG A 47 11.39 12.73 -8.71
CA ARG A 47 12.82 12.50 -8.97
C ARG A 47 13.26 12.92 -10.37
N GLU A 48 12.41 12.73 -11.38
CA GLU A 48 12.65 13.24 -12.74
C GLU A 48 12.88 14.77 -12.74
N ARG A 49 12.22 15.50 -11.83
CA ARG A 49 12.35 16.95 -11.69
C ARG A 49 13.47 17.36 -10.72
N GLN A 50 13.78 16.53 -9.76
CA GLN A 50 14.79 16.76 -8.74
C GLN A 50 15.68 15.52 -8.62
N PRO A 51 16.67 15.34 -9.52
CA PRO A 51 17.54 14.18 -9.49
C PRO A 51 18.31 14.10 -8.17
N MET A 52 18.30 12.92 -7.58
CA MET A 52 19.07 12.61 -6.37
C MET A 52 20.34 11.86 -6.74
N ARG A 53 21.41 12.06 -5.96
CA ARG A 53 22.67 11.34 -6.13
C ARG A 53 22.65 9.99 -5.43
N GLU A 54 21.87 9.86 -4.38
CA GLU A 54 21.78 8.70 -3.52
C GLU A 54 20.36 8.50 -3.04
N LEU A 55 19.91 7.25 -3.02
CA LEU A 55 18.64 6.84 -2.46
C LEU A 55 18.90 5.92 -1.27
N ILE A 56 18.49 6.36 -0.09
CA ILE A 56 18.54 5.57 1.14
C ILE A 56 17.14 5.05 1.40
N LEU A 57 17.02 3.73 1.51
CA LEU A 57 15.75 3.06 1.78
C LEU A 57 15.77 2.47 3.18
N ASP A 58 14.72 2.75 3.92
CA ASP A 58 14.43 2.16 5.22
C ASP A 58 13.19 1.29 5.12
N MET A 59 13.29 0.05 5.62
CA MET A 59 12.20 -0.91 5.61
C MET A 59 11.69 -1.14 7.02
N ASP A 60 10.41 -0.87 7.21
CA ASP A 60 9.72 -1.04 8.48
C ASP A 60 8.51 -1.94 8.32
N SER A 61 8.30 -2.80 9.30
CA SER A 61 7.12 -3.67 9.38
C SER A 61 6.24 -3.27 10.54
N SER A 62 4.95 -3.26 10.30
CA SER A 62 3.95 -2.91 11.30
C SER A 62 3.03 -4.09 11.58
N VAL A 63 2.31 -4.04 12.69
CA VAL A 63 1.25 -5.00 13.04
C VAL A 63 -0.09 -4.31 12.88
N SER A 64 -0.95 -4.92 12.07
CA SER A 64 -2.34 -4.48 11.91
C SER A 64 -3.26 -5.55 12.45
N GLU A 65 -3.70 -5.40 13.70
CA GLU A 65 -4.63 -6.32 14.32
C GLU A 65 -5.96 -6.36 13.55
N THR A 66 -6.53 -7.56 13.44
CA THR A 66 -7.79 -7.79 12.75
C THR A 66 -8.78 -8.48 13.66
N TYR A 67 -10.05 -8.18 13.46
CA TYR A 67 -11.14 -8.74 14.23
C TYR A 67 -12.09 -9.46 13.27
N GLY A 68 -12.34 -10.74 13.56
CA GLY A 68 -13.13 -11.62 12.70
C GLY A 68 -12.31 -12.31 11.60
N ASP A 69 -13.01 -13.04 10.73
CA ASP A 69 -12.41 -13.82 9.66
C ASP A 69 -12.18 -12.95 8.42
N GLN A 70 -10.97 -12.43 8.29
CA GLN A 70 -10.56 -11.67 7.11
C GLN A 70 -9.56 -12.50 6.29
N GLU A 71 -9.71 -12.47 4.96
CA GLU A 71 -8.84 -13.18 4.05
C GLU A 71 -7.38 -12.72 4.18
N GLY A 72 -6.44 -13.67 4.26
CA GLY A 72 -5.01 -13.39 4.39
C GLY A 72 -4.55 -12.99 5.79
N THR A 73 -5.44 -13.01 6.80
CA THR A 73 -5.01 -12.83 8.19
C THR A 73 -4.44 -14.12 8.76
N ALA A 74 -3.48 -14.00 9.66
CA ALA A 74 -2.92 -15.14 10.38
C ALA A 74 -2.60 -14.79 11.84
N TYR A 75 -2.67 -15.78 12.70
CA TYR A 75 -2.25 -15.63 14.09
C TYR A 75 -0.73 -15.50 14.17
N ASN A 76 -0.27 -14.47 14.86
CA ASN A 76 1.14 -14.25 15.14
C ASN A 76 1.41 -14.48 16.62
N GLY A 77 2.14 -15.54 16.93
CA GLY A 77 2.47 -15.90 18.31
C GLY A 77 3.39 -14.90 19.02
N HIS A 78 4.18 -14.13 18.30
CA HIS A 78 5.04 -13.09 18.88
C HIS A 78 4.20 -11.90 19.39
N PHE A 79 3.19 -11.49 18.61
CA PHE A 79 2.30 -10.41 18.98
C PHE A 79 1.05 -10.86 19.74
N GLY A 80 0.77 -12.16 19.75
CA GLY A 80 -0.38 -12.74 20.46
C GLY A 80 -1.74 -12.39 19.86
N CYS A 81 -1.81 -12.01 18.60
CA CYS A 81 -3.04 -11.60 17.92
C CYS A 81 -3.14 -12.13 16.49
N THR A 82 -4.36 -12.16 15.96
CA THR A 82 -4.61 -12.36 14.53
C THR A 82 -4.47 -11.01 13.82
N CYS A 83 -3.63 -10.96 12.82
CA CYS A 83 -3.23 -9.69 12.21
C CYS A 83 -2.82 -9.84 10.73
N TYR A 84 -2.63 -8.71 10.07
CA TYR A 84 -1.71 -8.57 8.95
C TYR A 84 -0.36 -8.05 9.45
N HIS A 85 0.70 -8.32 8.70
CA HIS A 85 2.05 -7.83 8.99
C HIS A 85 2.61 -7.06 7.78
N PRO A 86 2.06 -5.88 7.47
CA PRO A 86 2.49 -5.08 6.33
C PRO A 86 3.95 -4.67 6.46
N LEU A 87 4.61 -4.56 5.30
CA LEU A 87 5.96 -4.04 5.16
C LEU A 87 5.89 -2.75 4.36
N PHE A 88 6.55 -1.72 4.86
CA PHE A 88 6.70 -0.44 4.21
C PHE A 88 8.17 -0.18 3.88
N CYS A 89 8.41 0.46 2.75
CA CYS A 89 9.72 0.93 2.34
C CYS A 89 9.67 2.45 2.23
N PHE A 90 10.43 3.14 3.05
CA PHE A 90 10.52 4.60 3.08
C PHE A 90 11.83 5.07 2.46
N ASN A 91 11.82 6.26 1.87
CA ASN A 91 13.04 6.95 1.49
C ASN A 91 13.56 7.85 2.62
N GLN A 92 14.72 8.46 2.44
CA GLN A 92 15.35 9.36 3.40
C GLN A 92 14.52 10.62 3.72
N PHE A 93 13.47 10.92 2.97
CA PHE A 93 12.57 12.03 3.19
C PHE A 93 11.29 11.63 3.94
N GLY A 94 11.12 10.32 4.22
CA GLY A 94 9.94 9.77 4.87
C GLY A 94 8.78 9.45 3.91
N ASP A 95 9.00 9.52 2.60
CA ASP A 95 7.98 9.13 1.63
C ASP A 95 7.90 7.60 1.52
N VAL A 96 6.70 7.07 1.36
CA VAL A 96 6.47 5.64 1.14
C VAL A 96 6.76 5.30 -0.33
N GLU A 97 7.89 4.67 -0.57
CA GLU A 97 8.30 4.21 -1.90
C GLU A 97 7.49 2.99 -2.35
N ARG A 98 7.36 2.03 -1.47
CA ARG A 98 6.62 0.78 -1.69
C ARG A 98 5.93 0.33 -0.41
N SER A 99 4.86 -0.44 -0.58
CA SER A 99 4.19 -1.12 0.51
C SER A 99 3.77 -2.52 0.07
N LEU A 100 3.82 -3.46 0.98
CA LEU A 100 3.42 -4.85 0.76
C LEU A 100 2.57 -5.33 1.92
N LEU A 101 1.34 -5.75 1.65
CA LEU A 101 0.51 -6.42 2.64
C LEU A 101 0.95 -7.88 2.74
N ARG A 102 1.27 -8.32 3.93
CA ARG A 102 1.71 -9.70 4.24
C ARG A 102 0.79 -10.33 5.27
N ASP A 103 0.73 -11.65 5.25
CA ASP A 103 0.05 -12.43 6.26
C ASP A 103 0.68 -12.18 7.64
N GLY A 104 -0.12 -12.27 8.70
CA GLY A 104 0.31 -11.94 10.04
C GLY A 104 1.44 -12.80 10.61
N ASN A 105 1.59 -14.03 10.14
CA ASN A 105 2.61 -14.99 10.60
C ASN A 105 3.94 -14.90 9.84
N VAL A 106 4.08 -13.96 8.91
CA VAL A 106 5.34 -13.77 8.18
C VAL A 106 6.38 -13.12 9.08
N HIS A 107 7.60 -13.65 9.07
CA HIS A 107 8.72 -13.08 9.81
C HIS A 107 9.08 -11.68 9.30
N SER A 108 9.42 -10.74 10.19
CA SER A 108 9.74 -9.34 9.83
C SER A 108 10.81 -9.23 8.75
N ALA A 109 11.81 -10.09 8.78
CA ALA A 109 12.92 -10.12 7.82
C ALA A 109 12.61 -10.84 6.49
N ASN A 110 11.40 -11.37 6.29
CA ASN A 110 11.03 -12.13 5.09
C ASN A 110 9.93 -11.40 4.30
N PRO A 111 10.00 -11.23 2.99
CA PRO A 111 11.15 -11.17 2.10
C PRO A 111 11.40 -9.74 1.61
N TYR A 112 12.53 -9.20 1.91
CA TYR A 112 13.03 -7.96 1.28
C TYR A 112 13.00 -8.01 -0.25
N ARG A 113 13.11 -9.20 -0.83
CA ARG A 113 13.14 -9.42 -2.28
C ARG A 113 11.87 -8.98 -3.01
N GLN A 114 10.71 -9.07 -2.40
CA GLN A 114 9.45 -8.63 -3.05
C GLN A 114 9.31 -7.11 -3.11
N CYS A 115 9.92 -6.37 -2.20
CA CYS A 115 9.97 -4.92 -2.27
C CYS A 115 11.05 -4.39 -3.23
N THR A 116 12.07 -5.21 -3.55
CA THR A 116 13.25 -4.76 -4.31
C THR A 116 13.28 -5.23 -5.77
N VAL A 117 12.42 -6.15 -6.20
CA VAL A 117 12.49 -6.78 -7.53
C VAL A 117 11.80 -5.96 -8.63
N ASP A 118 11.02 -4.95 -8.30
CA ASP A 118 10.25 -4.14 -9.27
C ASP A 118 10.73 -2.67 -9.34
N TRP A 119 12.04 -2.44 -9.25
CA TRP A 119 12.67 -1.11 -9.43
C TRP A 119 12.98 -0.85 -10.89
#